data_c640e0c9bec028f34e291df59eb206fc
#
_entry.id   c640e0c9bec028f34e291df59eb206fc
#
_cell.length_a   1.000
_cell.length_b   1.000
_cell.length_c   1.000
_cell.angle_alpha   90.00
_cell.angle_beta   90.00
_cell.angle_gamma   90.00
#
_symmetry.space_group_name_H-M   'P 1'
#
loop_
_entity.id
_entity.type
_entity.pdbx_description
1 polymer ?
#
loop_
_entity_poly.entity_id
_entity_poly.type
_entity_poly.pdbx_seq_one_letter_code
_entity_poly.pdbx_strand_id
1 'polypeptide(L)'
;MIQKRVDHTTTAPEVLVYTDGGCDPNPGPGGWGAVLVSGPHRQELSGGERDTTNNRMELTAAIKALSALKSPCSVTVVTDSTYVRNGITRWIEAWKKRGWRKANGSPVQNDDLWRALDRLDQVHQIQWQWTRGHAGNVLNERADELARIGRARLAQGRRPRSKQPALEPVTIYTRASALGSPGAAGYAATIERPGQPVATVSGAWPSATINAAELYAAIKGLQQLRTPSRVRMFTTSSYVLHGATRWLAKWERNGWRTSKGSPVEHRPLWEELSRVVGDHDVHWEAMDA
;
A
#
# COMPACT_ATOMS: atom_id res chain seq x y z
N MET A 1 -53.44 -21.69 -25.18
CA MET A 1 -51.97 -21.81 -25.06
C MET A 1 -51.50 -20.78 -24.04
N ILE A 2 -51.22 -21.22 -22.82
CA ILE A 2 -50.77 -20.35 -21.75
C ILE A 2 -49.26 -20.48 -21.70
N GLN A 3 -48.58 -19.41 -22.10
CA GLN A 3 -47.11 -19.32 -22.08
C GLN A 3 -46.66 -19.08 -20.65
N LYS A 4 -46.06 -20.09 -20.00
CA LYS A 4 -45.40 -19.97 -18.71
C LYS A 4 -44.22 -19.00 -18.87
N ARG A 5 -44.31 -17.80 -18.27
CA ARG A 5 -43.13 -16.99 -17.99
C ARG A 5 -42.23 -17.77 -17.02
N VAL A 6 -41.07 -18.13 -17.45
CA VAL A 6 -40.02 -18.60 -16.57
C VAL A 6 -39.39 -17.38 -15.94
N ASP A 7 -39.73 -17.10 -14.70
CA ASP A 7 -39.04 -16.08 -13.87
C ASP A 7 -37.62 -16.57 -13.59
N HIS A 8 -36.67 -16.05 -14.32
CA HIS A 8 -35.25 -16.16 -13.97
C HIS A 8 -34.96 -15.13 -12.85
N THR A 9 -35.34 -15.44 -11.63
CA THR A 9 -34.73 -14.84 -10.46
C THR A 9 -33.31 -15.36 -10.39
N THR A 10 -32.38 -14.62 -10.98
CA THR A 10 -30.94 -14.89 -10.82
C THR A 10 -30.61 -14.57 -9.37
N THR A 11 -30.65 -15.57 -8.50
CA THR A 11 -30.16 -15.43 -7.12
C THR A 11 -28.68 -15.06 -7.17
N ALA A 12 -28.29 -14.01 -6.45
CA ALA A 12 -26.89 -13.59 -6.37
C ALA A 12 -26.04 -14.80 -5.90
N PRO A 13 -24.83 -14.98 -6.48
CA PRO A 13 -23.98 -16.09 -6.07
C PRO A 13 -23.73 -16.08 -4.56
N GLU A 14 -23.88 -17.26 -3.94
CA GLU A 14 -23.58 -17.44 -2.51
C GLU A 14 -22.09 -17.67 -2.31
N VAL A 15 -21.50 -16.91 -1.41
CA VAL A 15 -20.08 -17.00 -1.04
C VAL A 15 -19.94 -17.08 0.48
N LEU A 16 -19.24 -18.09 0.95
CA LEU A 16 -18.84 -18.23 2.34
C LEU A 16 -17.38 -17.73 2.48
N VAL A 17 -17.14 -16.83 3.42
CA VAL A 17 -15.85 -16.19 3.63
C VAL A 17 -15.41 -16.36 5.07
N TYR A 18 -14.23 -16.91 5.30
CA TYR A 18 -13.56 -16.95 6.61
C TYR A 18 -12.40 -15.98 6.60
N THR A 19 -12.28 -15.18 7.66
CA THR A 19 -11.24 -14.15 7.76
C THR A 19 -10.57 -14.18 9.12
N ASP A 20 -9.26 -13.96 9.12
CA ASP A 20 -8.45 -13.80 10.32
C ASP A 20 -7.32 -12.80 10.09
N GLY A 21 -6.86 -12.16 11.18
CA GLY A 21 -5.77 -11.20 11.14
C GLY A 21 -5.06 -11.08 12.48
N GLY A 22 -3.75 -11.03 12.45
CA GLY A 22 -2.94 -10.96 13.66
C GLY A 22 -1.67 -10.15 13.50
N CYS A 23 -1.16 -9.66 14.61
CA CYS A 23 0.04 -8.85 14.70
C CYS A 23 0.86 -9.29 15.92
N ASP A 24 2.17 -9.46 15.73
CA ASP A 24 3.05 -9.87 16.82
C ASP A 24 4.47 -9.35 16.58
N PRO A 25 5.01 -8.48 17.48
CA PRO A 25 4.28 -7.83 18.59
C PRO A 25 3.14 -6.93 18.10
N ASN A 26 2.24 -6.52 18.98
CA ASN A 26 1.12 -5.63 18.67
C ASN A 26 1.26 -4.28 19.42
N PRO A 27 1.58 -3.15 18.73
CA PRO A 27 1.76 -2.99 17.28
C PRO A 27 3.07 -3.56 16.77
N GLY A 28 3.11 -3.91 15.45
CA GLY A 28 4.29 -4.42 14.79
C GLY A 28 3.97 -5.14 13.48
N PRO A 29 4.79 -6.11 13.04
CA PRO A 29 4.49 -6.88 11.84
C PRO A 29 3.23 -7.71 12.01
N GLY A 30 2.27 -7.54 11.10
CA GLY A 30 1.00 -8.27 11.11
C GLY A 30 0.73 -8.97 9.79
N GLY A 31 -0.17 -9.95 9.83
CA GLY A 31 -0.64 -10.66 8.66
C GLY A 31 -2.15 -10.84 8.67
N TRP A 32 -2.71 -11.04 7.51
CA TRP A 32 -4.12 -11.31 7.30
C TRP A 32 -4.30 -12.51 6.37
N GLY A 33 -5.37 -13.25 6.57
CA GLY A 33 -5.76 -14.39 5.76
C GLY A 33 -7.25 -14.44 5.50
N ALA A 34 -7.64 -14.94 4.34
CA ALA A 34 -9.04 -15.18 4.00
C ALA A 34 -9.19 -16.43 3.13
N VAL A 35 -10.29 -17.16 3.38
CA VAL A 35 -10.73 -18.30 2.57
C VAL A 35 -12.12 -18.01 2.05
N LEU A 36 -12.28 -18.00 0.73
CA LEU A 36 -13.56 -17.80 0.05
C LEU A 36 -14.00 -19.12 -0.57
N VAL A 37 -15.27 -19.49 -0.37
CA VAL A 37 -15.85 -20.72 -0.92
C VAL A 37 -17.19 -20.40 -1.58
N SER A 38 -17.36 -20.84 -2.84
CA SER A 38 -18.63 -20.74 -3.58
C SER A 38 -18.83 -22.00 -4.40
N GLY A 39 -19.73 -22.87 -3.96
CA GLY A 39 -19.90 -24.20 -4.52
C GLY A 39 -18.58 -24.98 -4.53
N PRO A 40 -18.12 -25.49 -5.70
CA PRO A 40 -16.86 -26.24 -5.80
C PRO A 40 -15.62 -25.32 -5.80
N HIS A 41 -15.78 -23.99 -5.90
CA HIS A 41 -14.68 -23.05 -6.03
C HIS A 41 -14.18 -22.61 -4.65
N ARG A 42 -12.88 -22.66 -4.48
CA ARG A 42 -12.18 -22.16 -3.29
C ARG A 42 -11.06 -21.22 -3.71
N GLN A 43 -10.97 -20.09 -3.04
CA GLN A 43 -9.90 -19.11 -3.20
C GLN A 43 -9.30 -18.80 -1.82
N GLU A 44 -8.00 -18.73 -1.75
CA GLU A 44 -7.25 -18.36 -0.55
C GLU A 44 -6.46 -17.08 -0.80
N LEU A 45 -6.53 -16.16 0.15
CA LEU A 45 -5.84 -14.89 0.11
C LEU A 45 -5.01 -14.72 1.38
N SER A 46 -3.84 -14.13 1.25
CA SER A 46 -2.99 -13.80 2.40
C SER A 46 -2.11 -12.60 2.08
N GLY A 47 -1.75 -11.85 3.10
CA GLY A 47 -0.82 -10.74 3.00
C GLY A 47 -0.40 -10.23 4.36
N GLY A 48 0.39 -9.16 4.40
CA GLY A 48 0.85 -8.61 5.67
C GLY A 48 1.35 -7.18 5.53
N GLU A 49 1.47 -6.50 6.69
CA GLU A 49 1.99 -5.15 6.85
C GLU A 49 3.05 -5.13 7.93
N ARG A 50 4.12 -4.33 7.73
CA ARG A 50 5.27 -4.29 8.66
C ARG A 50 4.98 -3.54 9.95
N ASP A 51 4.09 -2.55 9.88
CA ASP A 51 3.75 -1.66 10.98
C ASP A 51 2.23 -1.53 11.07
N THR A 52 1.63 -2.37 11.89
CA THR A 52 0.18 -2.50 11.96
C THR A 52 -0.29 -2.94 13.35
N THR A 53 -1.56 -3.28 13.49
CA THR A 53 -2.17 -3.82 14.73
C THR A 53 -3.09 -4.99 14.41
N ASN A 54 -3.40 -5.83 15.40
CA ASN A 54 -4.38 -6.92 15.27
C ASN A 54 -5.66 -6.42 14.59
N ASN A 55 -6.28 -5.38 15.14
CA ASN A 55 -7.55 -4.86 14.63
C ASN A 55 -7.47 -4.39 13.17
N ARG A 56 -6.32 -3.84 12.74
CA ARG A 56 -6.12 -3.47 11.32
C ARG A 56 -6.04 -4.69 10.43
N MET A 57 -5.36 -5.74 10.87
CA MET A 57 -5.22 -6.98 10.09
C MET A 57 -6.55 -7.72 9.95
N GLU A 58 -7.35 -7.77 11.01
CA GLU A 58 -8.70 -8.35 11.00
C GLU A 58 -9.63 -7.59 10.01
N LEU A 59 -9.64 -6.26 10.06
CA LEU A 59 -10.38 -5.44 9.09
C LEU A 59 -9.86 -5.64 7.66
N THR A 60 -8.54 -5.66 7.50
CA THR A 60 -7.91 -5.85 6.18
C THR A 60 -8.27 -7.21 5.58
N ALA A 61 -8.32 -8.27 6.37
CA ALA A 61 -8.74 -9.61 5.92
C ALA A 61 -10.14 -9.56 5.29
N ALA A 62 -11.11 -8.98 5.99
CA ALA A 62 -12.49 -8.84 5.50
C ALA A 62 -12.55 -7.98 4.23
N ILE A 63 -11.89 -6.82 4.22
CA ILE A 63 -11.84 -5.92 3.07
C ILE A 63 -11.24 -6.63 1.84
N LYS A 64 -10.11 -7.32 2.00
CA LYS A 64 -9.44 -8.02 0.90
C LYS A 64 -10.27 -9.17 0.35
N ALA A 65 -10.95 -9.91 1.22
CA ALA A 65 -11.87 -10.96 0.79
C ALA A 65 -13.04 -10.42 -0.02
N LEU A 66 -13.74 -9.41 0.48
CA LEU A 66 -14.88 -8.81 -0.21
C LEU A 66 -14.46 -8.11 -1.51
N SER A 67 -13.31 -7.44 -1.52
CA SER A 67 -12.77 -6.79 -2.73
C SER A 67 -12.35 -7.78 -3.82
N ALA A 68 -12.17 -9.05 -3.52
CA ALA A 68 -11.85 -10.09 -4.50
C ALA A 68 -13.08 -10.57 -5.29
N LEU A 69 -14.28 -10.26 -4.83
CA LEU A 69 -15.53 -10.60 -5.50
C LEU A 69 -15.78 -9.66 -6.68
N LYS A 70 -15.98 -10.23 -7.87
CA LYS A 70 -16.06 -9.48 -9.14
C LYS A 70 -17.44 -8.87 -9.42
N SER A 71 -18.46 -9.31 -8.70
CA SER A 71 -19.85 -8.87 -8.87
C SER A 71 -20.58 -8.88 -7.51
N PRO A 72 -21.73 -8.21 -7.37
CA PRO A 72 -22.56 -8.32 -6.17
C PRO A 72 -22.91 -9.77 -5.85
N CYS A 73 -22.69 -10.17 -4.60
CA CYS A 73 -22.90 -11.54 -4.10
C CYS A 73 -23.72 -11.51 -2.81
N SER A 74 -24.36 -12.65 -2.49
CA SER A 74 -24.80 -12.97 -1.14
C SER A 74 -23.61 -13.57 -0.38
N VAL A 75 -23.12 -12.90 0.67
CA VAL A 75 -21.88 -13.28 1.34
C VAL A 75 -22.12 -13.54 2.81
N THR A 76 -21.72 -14.70 3.29
CA THR A 76 -21.60 -14.97 4.72
C THR A 76 -20.15 -14.80 5.14
N VAL A 77 -19.84 -13.76 5.92
CA VAL A 77 -18.51 -13.53 6.48
C VAL A 77 -18.43 -14.07 7.89
N VAL A 78 -17.54 -15.05 8.09
CA VAL A 78 -17.27 -15.67 9.38
C VAL A 78 -15.95 -15.13 9.92
N THR A 79 -15.97 -14.56 11.12
CA THR A 79 -14.79 -14.02 11.81
C THR A 79 -14.87 -14.34 13.31
N ASP A 80 -13.73 -14.53 13.95
CA ASP A 80 -13.62 -14.60 15.41
C ASP A 80 -13.28 -13.24 16.06
N SER A 81 -13.06 -12.21 15.23
CA SER A 81 -12.86 -10.86 15.69
C SER A 81 -14.12 -10.24 16.28
N THR A 82 -14.11 -10.06 17.60
CA THR A 82 -15.19 -9.31 18.27
C THR A 82 -15.15 -7.81 17.91
N TYR A 83 -13.97 -7.29 17.52
CA TYR A 83 -13.81 -5.91 17.09
C TYR A 83 -14.52 -5.67 15.74
N VAL A 84 -14.26 -6.52 14.74
CA VAL A 84 -14.92 -6.44 13.43
C VAL A 84 -16.43 -6.61 13.57
N ARG A 85 -16.87 -7.67 14.26
CA ARG A 85 -18.29 -7.93 14.48
C ARG A 85 -19.01 -6.75 15.14
N ASN A 86 -18.49 -6.26 16.27
CA ASN A 86 -19.16 -5.17 16.99
C ASN A 86 -19.11 -3.86 16.22
N GLY A 87 -18.03 -3.61 15.47
CA GLY A 87 -17.90 -2.43 14.63
C GLY A 87 -18.99 -2.37 13.58
N ILE A 88 -19.13 -3.44 12.79
CA ILE A 88 -20.09 -3.47 11.68
C ILE A 88 -21.53 -3.57 12.16
N THR A 89 -21.80 -4.33 13.22
CA THR A 89 -23.18 -4.58 13.67
C THR A 89 -23.74 -3.56 14.68
N ARG A 90 -22.86 -2.82 15.39
CA ARG A 90 -23.29 -1.94 16.48
C ARG A 90 -22.80 -0.51 16.38
N TRP A 91 -21.58 -0.27 15.87
CA TRP A 91 -20.95 1.05 16.01
C TRP A 91 -20.98 1.86 14.72
N ILE A 92 -20.90 1.22 13.57
CA ILE A 92 -20.67 1.88 12.26
C ILE A 92 -21.76 2.90 11.93
N GLU A 93 -23.05 2.58 12.18
CA GLU A 93 -24.15 3.49 11.92
C GLU A 93 -24.11 4.76 12.80
N ALA A 94 -23.70 4.60 14.05
CA ALA A 94 -23.52 5.74 14.94
C ALA A 94 -22.31 6.60 14.54
N TRP A 95 -21.25 5.98 14.03
CA TRP A 95 -20.09 6.69 13.52
C TRP A 95 -20.40 7.46 12.23
N LYS A 96 -21.12 6.85 11.31
CA LYS A 96 -21.59 7.51 10.07
C LYS A 96 -22.42 8.75 10.39
N LYS A 97 -23.39 8.64 11.29
CA LYS A 97 -24.24 9.77 11.72
C LYS A 97 -23.45 10.90 12.38
N ARG A 98 -22.28 10.60 13.00
CA ARG A 98 -21.41 11.59 13.65
C ARG A 98 -20.21 12.01 12.80
N GLY A 99 -20.25 11.78 11.50
CA GLY A 99 -19.14 12.12 10.60
C GLY A 99 -17.85 11.38 10.94
N TRP A 100 -17.95 10.09 11.29
CA TRP A 100 -16.84 9.20 11.69
C TRP A 100 -16.13 9.65 12.97
N ARG A 101 -16.91 10.08 13.95
CA ARG A 101 -16.43 10.45 15.28
C ARG A 101 -17.07 9.57 16.36
N LYS A 102 -16.30 9.31 17.43
CA LYS A 102 -16.78 8.65 18.65
C LYS A 102 -17.72 9.57 19.42
N ALA A 103 -18.42 9.06 20.43
CA ALA A 103 -19.34 9.84 21.27
C ALA A 103 -18.66 11.04 21.97
N ASN A 104 -17.38 10.91 22.29
CA ASN A 104 -16.57 11.97 22.89
C ASN A 104 -15.94 12.95 21.87
N GLY A 105 -16.36 12.90 20.59
CA GLY A 105 -15.88 13.78 19.52
C GLY A 105 -14.52 13.41 18.92
N SER A 106 -13.78 12.44 19.48
CA SER A 106 -12.51 11.99 18.90
C SER A 106 -12.71 11.20 17.59
N PRO A 107 -11.73 11.20 16.67
CA PRO A 107 -11.81 10.38 15.45
C PRO A 107 -11.98 8.89 15.78
N VAL A 108 -12.71 8.18 14.92
CA VAL A 108 -12.80 6.71 14.99
C VAL A 108 -11.44 6.11 14.64
N GLN A 109 -10.97 5.19 15.46
CA GLN A 109 -9.72 4.47 15.17
C GLN A 109 -9.92 3.56 13.95
N ASN A 110 -8.95 3.56 13.03
CA ASN A 110 -9.01 2.79 11.76
C ASN A 110 -10.20 3.21 10.87
N ASP A 111 -10.59 4.47 10.88
CA ASP A 111 -11.72 4.96 10.08
C ASP A 111 -11.50 4.79 8.58
N ASP A 112 -10.25 4.79 8.12
CA ASP A 112 -9.81 4.44 6.77
C ASP A 112 -10.31 3.05 6.34
N LEU A 113 -10.11 2.05 7.19
CA LEU A 113 -10.53 0.68 6.95
C LEU A 113 -12.05 0.49 7.14
N TRP A 114 -12.62 1.13 8.16
CA TRP A 114 -14.07 1.08 8.39
C TRP A 114 -14.88 1.68 7.24
N ARG A 115 -14.42 2.79 6.67
CA ARG A 115 -15.03 3.39 5.46
C ARG A 115 -14.87 2.49 4.24
N ALA A 116 -13.75 1.80 4.10
CA ALA A 116 -13.55 0.83 3.02
C ALA A 116 -14.51 -0.36 3.17
N LEU A 117 -14.66 -0.88 4.38
CA LEU A 117 -15.57 -2.00 4.67
C LEU A 117 -17.04 -1.59 4.45
N ASP A 118 -17.46 -0.40 4.90
CA ASP A 118 -18.82 0.13 4.71
C ASP A 118 -19.19 0.23 3.22
N ARG A 119 -18.25 0.66 2.37
CA ARG A 119 -18.50 0.68 0.91
C ARG A 119 -18.72 -0.71 0.33
N LEU A 120 -18.01 -1.72 0.80
CA LEU A 120 -18.17 -3.10 0.35
C LEU A 120 -19.47 -3.73 0.87
N ASP A 121 -19.87 -3.37 2.08
CA ASP A 121 -21.15 -3.81 2.68
C ASP A 121 -22.36 -3.27 1.90
N GLN A 122 -22.22 -2.12 1.22
CA GLN A 122 -23.24 -1.57 0.34
C GLN A 122 -23.28 -2.23 -1.06
N VAL A 123 -22.20 -2.89 -1.48
CA VAL A 123 -22.12 -3.57 -2.78
C VAL A 123 -22.67 -4.99 -2.70
N HIS A 124 -22.42 -5.68 -1.59
CA HIS A 124 -22.79 -7.08 -1.39
C HIS A 124 -23.90 -7.19 -0.34
N GLN A 125 -24.67 -8.28 -0.40
CA GLN A 125 -25.59 -8.64 0.69
C GLN A 125 -24.81 -9.46 1.73
N ILE A 126 -24.34 -8.79 2.80
CA ILE A 126 -23.43 -9.44 3.75
C ILE A 126 -24.14 -9.85 5.02
N GLN A 127 -24.01 -11.13 5.38
CA GLN A 127 -24.36 -11.66 6.68
C GLN A 127 -23.07 -11.90 7.50
N TRP A 128 -22.97 -11.22 8.63
CA TRP A 128 -21.82 -11.35 9.53
C TRP A 128 -22.10 -12.43 10.58
N GLN A 129 -21.23 -13.43 10.64
CA GLN A 129 -21.27 -14.49 11.63
C GLN A 129 -20.00 -14.47 12.49
N TRP A 130 -20.18 -14.67 13.77
CA TRP A 130 -19.07 -14.83 14.70
C TRP A 130 -18.85 -16.30 15.02
N THR A 131 -17.58 -16.72 14.99
CA THR A 131 -17.17 -18.04 15.48
C THR A 131 -16.20 -17.87 16.65
N ARG A 132 -16.10 -18.87 17.50
CA ARG A 132 -15.05 -18.89 18.51
C ARG A 132 -13.74 -19.31 17.86
N GLY A 133 -12.66 -18.55 18.08
CA GLY A 133 -11.32 -18.92 17.61
C GLY A 133 -10.90 -20.30 18.10
N HIS A 134 -10.18 -21.06 17.29
CA HIS A 134 -9.66 -22.41 17.59
C HIS A 134 -10.73 -23.45 18.03
N ALA A 135 -11.95 -23.35 17.51
CA ALA A 135 -13.06 -24.24 17.86
C ALA A 135 -13.24 -25.43 16.90
N GLY A 136 -12.18 -25.86 16.19
CA GLY A 136 -12.24 -27.00 15.26
C GLY A 136 -12.88 -26.68 13.91
N ASN A 137 -13.07 -25.40 13.57
CA ASN A 137 -13.53 -25.01 12.24
C ASN A 137 -12.35 -24.94 11.27
N VAL A 138 -12.24 -25.93 10.40
CA VAL A 138 -11.12 -26.11 9.45
C VAL A 138 -10.86 -24.88 8.58
N LEU A 139 -11.89 -24.15 8.16
CA LEU A 139 -11.72 -22.97 7.30
C LEU A 139 -11.29 -21.74 8.10
N ASN A 140 -11.71 -21.61 9.36
CA ASN A 140 -11.22 -20.55 10.24
C ASN A 140 -9.76 -20.80 10.62
N GLU A 141 -9.39 -22.03 10.95
CA GLU A 141 -7.99 -22.42 11.21
C GLU A 141 -7.11 -22.18 9.97
N ARG A 142 -7.67 -22.40 8.78
CA ARG A 142 -6.96 -22.10 7.53
C ARG A 142 -6.76 -20.60 7.32
N ALA A 143 -7.74 -19.76 7.67
CA ALA A 143 -7.60 -18.31 7.62
C ALA A 143 -6.50 -17.81 8.58
N ASP A 144 -6.44 -18.34 9.82
CA ASP A 144 -5.37 -18.09 10.79
C ASP A 144 -3.99 -18.51 10.24
N GLU A 145 -3.88 -19.70 9.65
CA GLU A 145 -2.64 -20.14 9.02
C GLU A 145 -2.21 -19.20 7.87
N LEU A 146 -3.15 -18.76 7.04
CA LEU A 146 -2.89 -17.80 5.96
C LEU A 146 -2.43 -16.43 6.51
N ALA A 147 -2.98 -15.97 7.62
CA ALA A 147 -2.54 -14.75 8.29
C ALA A 147 -1.09 -14.91 8.80
N ARG A 148 -0.76 -16.06 9.42
CA ARG A 148 0.63 -16.38 9.82
C ARG A 148 1.58 -16.43 8.63
N ILE A 149 1.17 -17.04 7.51
CA ILE A 149 1.94 -17.07 6.27
C ILE A 149 2.17 -15.65 5.74
N GLY A 150 1.13 -14.82 5.71
CA GLY A 150 1.21 -13.41 5.30
C GLY A 150 2.23 -12.63 6.13
N ARG A 151 2.19 -12.77 7.45
CA ARG A 151 3.17 -12.16 8.37
C ARG A 151 4.58 -12.72 8.15
N ALA A 152 4.73 -14.04 8.04
CA ALA A 152 6.02 -14.69 7.83
C ALA A 152 6.71 -14.25 6.53
N ARG A 153 5.94 -13.97 5.47
CA ARG A 153 6.48 -13.43 4.22
C ARG A 153 7.11 -12.05 4.40
N LEU A 154 6.67 -11.25 5.36
CA LEU A 154 7.31 -9.98 5.69
C LEU A 154 8.71 -10.17 6.27
N ALA A 155 8.90 -11.20 7.11
CA ALA A 155 10.21 -11.58 7.64
C ALA A 155 11.07 -12.22 6.55
N GLN A 156 10.46 -13.02 5.68
CA GLN A 156 11.11 -13.65 4.52
C GLN A 156 11.40 -12.64 3.39
N GLY A 157 10.74 -11.50 3.35
CA GLY A 157 11.08 -10.37 2.47
C GLY A 157 12.50 -9.81 2.72
N ARG A 158 13.24 -10.38 3.69
CA ARG A 158 14.71 -10.34 3.80
C ARG A 158 15.42 -11.54 3.15
N ARG A 159 14.70 -12.48 2.53
CA ARG A 159 15.38 -13.44 1.66
C ARG A 159 15.94 -12.67 0.46
N PRO A 160 17.19 -12.88 0.09
CA PRO A 160 17.62 -12.50 -1.23
C PRO A 160 16.63 -13.18 -2.20
N ARG A 161 15.98 -12.40 -3.02
CA ARG A 161 14.96 -12.83 -4.01
C ARG A 161 15.49 -14.04 -4.75
N SER A 162 14.98 -15.24 -4.45
CA SER A 162 15.32 -16.42 -5.21
C SER A 162 14.76 -16.25 -6.62
N LYS A 163 15.65 -15.98 -7.58
CA LYS A 163 15.44 -16.02 -9.03
C LYS A 163 14.36 -15.09 -9.65
N GLN A 164 14.28 -13.83 -9.22
CA GLN A 164 14.17 -12.78 -10.23
C GLN A 164 15.57 -12.62 -10.86
N PRO A 165 15.67 -12.27 -12.16
CA PRO A 165 16.97 -11.94 -12.73
C PRO A 165 17.63 -10.95 -11.78
N ALA A 166 18.88 -11.21 -11.39
CA ALA A 166 19.59 -10.38 -10.41
C ALA A 166 19.41 -8.92 -10.85
N LEU A 167 18.82 -8.09 -9.97
CA LEU A 167 18.65 -6.68 -10.29
C LEU A 167 20.03 -6.14 -10.65
N GLU A 168 20.19 -5.62 -11.86
CA GLU A 168 21.47 -5.08 -12.29
C GLU A 168 21.89 -3.97 -11.33
N PRO A 169 23.12 -4.06 -10.78
CA PRO A 169 23.62 -2.99 -9.93
C PRO A 169 23.89 -1.77 -10.81
N VAL A 170 23.33 -0.65 -10.41
CA VAL A 170 23.49 0.64 -11.09
C VAL A 170 23.89 1.68 -10.05
N THR A 171 24.89 2.49 -10.37
CA THR A 171 25.23 3.66 -9.57
C THR A 171 24.82 4.92 -10.32
N ILE A 172 24.11 5.82 -9.65
CA ILE A 172 23.69 7.10 -10.22
C ILE A 172 24.25 8.23 -9.34
N TYR A 173 24.94 9.16 -9.96
CA TYR A 173 25.41 10.39 -9.32
C TYR A 173 24.60 11.55 -9.85
N THR A 174 24.05 12.36 -8.94
CA THR A 174 23.25 13.55 -9.32
C THR A 174 23.92 14.83 -8.87
N ARG A 175 23.88 15.83 -9.74
CA ARG A 175 24.35 17.20 -9.46
C ARG A 175 23.42 18.20 -10.09
N ALA A 176 23.27 19.34 -9.43
CA ALA A 176 22.61 20.50 -10.00
C ALA A 176 23.33 21.79 -9.61
N SER A 177 23.07 22.84 -10.36
CA SER A 177 23.52 24.19 -10.06
C SER A 177 22.42 25.20 -10.40
N ALA A 178 22.38 26.31 -9.71
CA ALA A 178 21.46 27.41 -10.02
C ALA A 178 22.12 28.77 -9.79
N LEU A 179 21.85 29.72 -10.68
CA LEU A 179 22.24 31.11 -10.54
C LEU A 179 21.07 31.91 -9.96
N GLY A 180 20.98 31.90 -8.63
CA GLY A 180 19.83 32.46 -7.88
C GLY A 180 18.78 31.40 -7.51
N SER A 181 17.75 31.83 -6.79
CA SER A 181 16.67 30.94 -6.35
C SER A 181 15.30 31.65 -6.27
N PRO A 182 14.48 31.60 -7.35
CA PRO A 182 14.70 30.89 -8.61
C PRO A 182 15.66 31.63 -9.55
N GLY A 183 16.35 30.90 -10.45
CA GLY A 183 17.25 31.41 -11.45
C GLY A 183 17.60 30.37 -12.51
N ALA A 184 18.46 30.72 -13.45
CA ALA A 184 18.95 29.78 -14.44
C ALA A 184 19.59 28.59 -13.74
N ALA A 185 19.08 27.38 -14.00
CA ALA A 185 19.49 26.18 -13.31
C ALA A 185 19.82 25.04 -14.30
N GLY A 186 20.86 24.26 -13.96
CA GLY A 186 21.24 23.08 -14.69
C GLY A 186 21.22 21.84 -13.80
N TYR A 187 20.99 20.68 -14.41
CA TYR A 187 21.04 19.39 -13.75
C TYR A 187 21.82 18.38 -14.57
N ALA A 188 22.42 17.41 -13.92
CA ALA A 188 23.04 16.25 -14.54
C ALA A 188 22.85 15.00 -13.66
N ALA A 189 22.66 13.86 -14.31
CA ALA A 189 22.77 12.55 -13.68
C ALA A 189 23.70 11.67 -14.50
N THR A 190 24.71 11.10 -13.84
CA THR A 190 25.67 10.17 -14.42
C THR A 190 25.31 8.76 -13.97
N ILE A 191 25.16 7.84 -14.91
CA ILE A 191 24.70 6.46 -14.69
C ILE A 191 25.83 5.50 -15.03
N GLU A 192 26.26 4.72 -14.05
CA GLU A 192 27.29 3.70 -14.19
C GLU A 192 26.66 2.31 -14.07
N ARG A 193 26.97 1.44 -15.01
CA ARG A 193 26.60 0.03 -15.01
C ARG A 193 27.85 -0.82 -15.23
N PRO A 194 28.00 -1.96 -14.54
CA PRO A 194 29.12 -2.86 -14.75
C PRO A 194 29.25 -3.28 -16.22
N GLY A 195 30.43 -3.13 -16.78
CA GLY A 195 30.71 -3.54 -18.17
C GLY A 195 30.05 -2.72 -19.27
N GLN A 196 29.42 -1.59 -18.94
CA GLN A 196 28.80 -0.67 -19.93
C GLN A 196 29.49 0.70 -19.89
N PRO A 197 29.45 1.44 -20.98
CA PRO A 197 29.88 2.85 -20.99
C PRO A 197 29.06 3.69 -19.99
N VAL A 198 29.72 4.65 -19.36
CA VAL A 198 29.05 5.63 -18.50
C VAL A 198 28.10 6.49 -19.33
N ALA A 199 26.86 6.59 -18.89
CA ALA A 199 25.86 7.42 -19.55
C ALA A 199 25.61 8.68 -18.70
N THR A 200 25.37 9.81 -19.36
CA THR A 200 25.00 11.05 -18.68
C THR A 200 23.74 11.62 -19.31
N VAL A 201 22.80 12.02 -18.46
CA VAL A 201 21.65 12.83 -18.86
C VAL A 201 21.76 14.18 -18.17
N SER A 202 21.61 15.26 -18.94
CA SER A 202 21.71 16.63 -18.43
C SER A 202 20.71 17.54 -19.14
N GLY A 203 20.45 18.68 -18.52
CA GLY A 203 19.61 19.72 -19.10
C GLY A 203 19.66 20.99 -18.27
N ALA A 204 18.96 22.02 -18.76
CA ALA A 204 18.90 23.30 -18.10
C ALA A 204 17.50 23.92 -18.21
N TRP A 205 17.19 24.79 -17.24
CA TRP A 205 16.00 25.64 -17.23
C TRP A 205 16.35 27.10 -17.11
N PRO A 206 15.59 27.99 -17.77
CA PRO A 206 15.77 29.42 -17.63
C PRO A 206 15.54 29.92 -16.20
N SER A 207 14.62 29.26 -15.46
CA SER A 207 14.29 29.62 -14.08
C SER A 207 13.82 28.40 -13.32
N ALA A 208 14.58 27.99 -12.29
CA ALA A 208 14.22 26.95 -11.33
C ALA A 208 14.94 27.19 -10.00
N THR A 209 14.46 26.56 -8.94
CA THR A 209 15.20 26.50 -7.68
C THR A 209 16.25 25.39 -7.74
N ILE A 210 17.31 25.49 -6.95
CA ILE A 210 18.32 24.43 -6.84
C ILE A 210 17.67 23.10 -6.41
N ASN A 211 16.73 23.12 -5.46
CA ASN A 211 16.02 21.95 -5.00
C ASN A 211 15.19 21.27 -6.11
N ALA A 212 14.55 22.06 -6.97
CA ALA A 212 13.84 21.51 -8.13
C ALA A 212 14.79 20.84 -9.12
N ALA A 213 15.93 21.46 -9.40
CA ALA A 213 16.94 20.93 -10.31
C ALA A 213 17.57 19.64 -9.78
N GLU A 214 17.85 19.56 -8.49
CA GLU A 214 18.37 18.36 -7.80
C GLU A 214 17.35 17.18 -7.84
N LEU A 215 16.08 17.45 -7.56
CA LEU A 215 15.01 16.45 -7.68
C LEU A 215 14.91 15.93 -9.11
N TYR A 216 14.97 16.83 -10.06
CA TYR A 216 14.84 16.47 -11.47
C TYR A 216 16.04 15.67 -11.97
N ALA A 217 17.26 15.95 -11.49
CA ALA A 217 18.43 15.12 -11.77
C ALA A 217 18.20 13.67 -11.35
N ALA A 218 17.68 13.46 -10.15
CA ALA A 218 17.38 12.12 -9.63
C ALA A 218 16.29 11.40 -10.46
N ILE A 219 15.20 12.10 -10.77
CA ILE A 219 14.14 11.58 -11.63
C ILE A 219 14.68 11.17 -13.00
N LYS A 220 15.43 12.05 -13.65
CA LYS A 220 15.99 11.80 -14.99
C LYS A 220 17.02 10.68 -15.00
N GLY A 221 17.82 10.55 -13.95
CA GLY A 221 18.74 9.44 -13.78
C GLY A 221 18.00 8.10 -13.70
N LEU A 222 16.96 8.00 -12.88
CA LEU A 222 16.15 6.78 -12.74
C LEU A 222 15.38 6.45 -14.04
N GLN A 223 14.86 7.43 -14.74
CA GLN A 223 14.16 7.26 -16.02
C GLN A 223 15.03 6.68 -17.15
N GLN A 224 16.38 6.68 -17.01
CA GLN A 224 17.27 6.00 -17.95
C GLN A 224 17.33 4.48 -17.74
N LEU A 225 16.74 3.97 -16.69
CA LEU A 225 16.72 2.55 -16.38
C LEU A 225 15.49 1.90 -17.03
N ARG A 226 15.72 0.98 -17.95
CA ARG A 226 14.65 0.28 -18.70
C ARG A 226 14.07 -0.92 -17.96
N THR A 227 14.79 -1.42 -16.97
CA THR A 227 14.44 -2.62 -16.21
C THR A 227 14.59 -2.36 -14.71
N PRO A 228 13.82 -3.05 -13.85
CA PRO A 228 14.02 -2.97 -12.41
C PRO A 228 15.48 -3.21 -12.04
N SER A 229 16.09 -2.28 -11.28
CA SER A 229 17.52 -2.27 -10.98
C SER A 229 17.75 -2.03 -9.50
N ARG A 230 18.90 -2.48 -8.97
CA ARG A 230 19.39 -2.08 -7.66
C ARG A 230 20.24 -0.84 -7.81
N VAL A 231 19.75 0.28 -7.35
CA VAL A 231 20.35 1.59 -7.58
C VAL A 231 21.00 2.11 -6.30
N ARG A 232 22.28 2.46 -6.39
CA ARG A 232 22.95 3.34 -5.42
C ARG A 232 22.86 4.77 -5.97
N MET A 233 22.07 5.61 -5.31
CA MET A 233 21.84 6.99 -5.72
C MET A 233 22.66 7.94 -4.85
N PHE A 234 23.66 8.58 -5.43
CA PHE A 234 24.47 9.58 -4.77
C PHE A 234 23.98 10.99 -5.10
N THR A 235 23.80 11.81 -4.08
CA THR A 235 23.36 13.21 -4.23
C THR A 235 24.12 14.12 -3.28
N THR A 236 24.42 15.34 -3.74
CA THR A 236 24.94 16.43 -2.91
C THR A 236 23.83 17.15 -2.15
N SER A 237 22.56 16.92 -2.53
CA SER A 237 21.42 17.60 -1.96
C SER A 237 20.91 16.93 -0.67
N SER A 238 21.11 17.58 0.47
CA SER A 238 20.50 17.17 1.73
C SER A 238 18.96 17.20 1.67
N TYR A 239 18.38 18.10 0.87
CA TYR A 239 16.94 18.20 0.65
C TYR A 239 16.40 16.94 -0.04
N VAL A 240 17.04 16.51 -1.13
CA VAL A 240 16.65 15.29 -1.86
C VAL A 240 16.87 14.05 -0.99
N LEU A 241 18.03 13.93 -0.35
CA LEU A 241 18.37 12.81 0.52
C LEU A 241 17.37 12.63 1.67
N HIS A 242 17.11 13.69 2.42
CA HIS A 242 16.16 13.63 3.54
C HIS A 242 14.71 13.46 3.05
N GLY A 243 14.35 14.11 1.96
CA GLY A 243 13.05 13.95 1.35
C GLY A 243 12.77 12.51 0.98
N ALA A 244 13.66 11.88 0.22
CA ALA A 244 13.51 10.50 -0.23
C ALA A 244 13.57 9.47 0.89
N THR A 245 14.44 9.68 1.91
CA THR A 245 14.67 8.68 2.96
C THR A 245 13.79 8.84 4.21
N ARG A 246 13.29 10.05 4.49
CA ARG A 246 12.62 10.37 5.76
C ARG A 246 11.21 10.94 5.60
N TRP A 247 10.94 11.70 4.53
CA TRP A 247 9.72 12.50 4.46
C TRP A 247 8.72 11.99 3.42
N LEU A 248 9.17 11.42 2.30
CA LEU A 248 8.35 11.04 1.15
C LEU A 248 7.17 10.16 1.56
N ALA A 249 7.43 9.02 2.22
CA ALA A 249 6.39 8.11 2.67
C ALA A 249 5.40 8.75 3.67
N LYS A 250 5.84 9.76 4.42
CA LYS A 250 4.98 10.52 5.32
C LYS A 250 4.11 11.52 4.58
N TRP A 251 4.67 12.19 3.57
CA TRP A 251 3.93 13.13 2.73
C TRP A 251 2.84 12.42 1.91
N GLU A 252 3.13 11.28 1.33
CA GLU A 252 2.13 10.45 0.63
C GLU A 252 0.95 10.10 1.51
N ARG A 253 1.23 9.59 2.73
CA ARG A 253 0.19 9.24 3.70
C ARG A 253 -0.61 10.45 4.19
N ASN A 254 -0.01 11.64 4.22
CA ASN A 254 -0.61 12.89 4.73
C ASN A 254 -1.19 13.78 3.62
N GLY A 255 -1.48 13.21 2.44
CA GLY A 255 -2.07 13.96 1.33
C GLY A 255 -1.18 15.09 0.80
N TRP A 256 0.15 14.86 0.80
CA TRP A 256 1.17 15.82 0.31
C TRP A 256 1.21 17.13 1.09
N ARG A 257 1.06 17.02 2.42
CA ARG A 257 1.17 18.14 3.34
C ARG A 257 2.33 17.92 4.33
N THR A 258 2.97 19.01 4.70
CA THR A 258 4.00 19.03 5.75
C THR A 258 3.36 18.79 7.13
N SER A 259 4.17 18.58 8.17
CA SER A 259 3.68 18.48 9.56
C SER A 259 2.96 19.73 10.06
N LYS A 260 3.20 20.88 9.42
CA LYS A 260 2.55 22.17 9.69
C LYS A 260 1.28 22.38 8.88
N GLY A 261 0.85 21.39 8.06
CA GLY A 261 -0.35 21.47 7.23
C GLY A 261 -0.18 22.20 5.88
N SER A 262 0.98 22.81 5.62
CA SER A 262 1.28 23.47 4.34
C SER A 262 1.49 22.44 3.22
N PRO A 263 1.17 22.77 1.94
CA PRO A 263 1.52 21.92 0.81
C PRO A 263 3.03 21.65 0.77
N VAL A 264 3.41 20.45 0.35
CA VAL A 264 4.82 20.10 0.14
C VAL A 264 5.35 20.90 -1.04
N GLU A 265 6.49 21.58 -0.85
CA GLU A 265 7.18 22.30 -1.91
C GLU A 265 7.66 21.34 -2.99
N HIS A 266 7.58 21.73 -4.27
CA HIS A 266 7.90 20.89 -5.42
C HIS A 266 7.10 19.55 -5.47
N ARG A 267 5.87 19.53 -4.93
CA ARG A 267 5.01 18.34 -4.88
C ARG A 267 4.99 17.56 -6.20
N PRO A 268 4.79 18.15 -7.40
CA PRO A 268 4.76 17.38 -8.65
C PRO A 268 6.04 16.59 -8.91
N LEU A 269 7.20 17.14 -8.52
CA LEU A 269 8.48 16.45 -8.68
C LEU A 269 8.64 15.32 -7.67
N TRP A 270 8.15 15.50 -6.44
CA TRP A 270 8.16 14.44 -5.43
C TRP A 270 7.22 13.28 -5.79
N GLU A 271 6.05 13.59 -6.35
CA GLU A 271 5.11 12.57 -6.86
C GLU A 271 5.74 11.75 -8.00
N GLU A 272 6.40 12.43 -8.93
CA GLU A 272 7.11 11.76 -10.04
C GLU A 272 8.32 10.96 -9.52
N LEU A 273 9.09 11.47 -8.57
CA LEU A 273 10.20 10.74 -7.95
C LEU A 273 9.69 9.47 -7.25
N SER A 274 8.60 9.57 -6.50
CA SER A 274 7.98 8.41 -5.84
C SER A 274 7.59 7.34 -6.85
N ARG A 275 6.99 7.74 -7.96
CA ARG A 275 6.57 6.84 -9.03
C ARG A 275 7.77 6.09 -9.63
N VAL A 276 8.84 6.80 -10.01
CA VAL A 276 10.00 6.15 -10.66
C VAL A 276 10.84 5.34 -9.67
N VAL A 277 10.90 5.73 -8.39
CA VAL A 277 11.57 4.95 -7.35
C VAL A 277 10.85 3.61 -7.11
N GLY A 278 9.50 3.59 -7.25
CA GLY A 278 8.71 2.37 -7.05
C GLY A 278 9.06 1.22 -7.98
N ASP A 279 9.67 1.51 -9.13
CA ASP A 279 10.10 0.52 -10.11
C ASP A 279 11.48 -0.12 -9.80
N HIS A 280 12.22 0.43 -8.81
CA HIS A 280 13.60 0.06 -8.53
C HIS A 280 13.85 -0.16 -7.04
N ASP A 281 14.97 -0.81 -6.69
CA ASP A 281 15.48 -0.91 -5.32
C ASP A 281 16.54 0.18 -5.11
N VAL A 282 16.13 1.37 -4.62
CA VAL A 282 16.97 2.56 -4.56
C VAL A 282 17.52 2.80 -3.15
N HIS A 283 18.83 2.80 -3.05
CA HIS A 283 19.58 3.17 -1.84
C HIS A 283 20.21 4.55 -2.00
N TRP A 284 19.86 5.47 -1.11
CA TRP A 284 20.28 6.86 -1.16
C TRP A 284 21.51 7.12 -0.28
N GLU A 285 22.51 7.77 -0.84
CA GLU A 285 23.76 8.10 -0.16
C GLU A 285 24.13 9.59 -0.37
N ALA A 286 24.72 10.19 0.66
CA ALA A 286 25.28 11.52 0.52
C ALA A 286 26.59 11.44 -0.32
N MET A 287 26.81 12.47 -1.11
CA MET A 287 28.09 12.68 -1.81
C MET A 287 28.65 14.04 -1.36
N ASP A 288 29.93 14.09 -1.11
CA ASP A 288 30.61 15.35 -0.83
C ASP A 288 30.54 16.30 -2.04
N ALA A 289 30.40 17.59 -1.77
CA ALA A 289 30.15 18.63 -2.78
C ALA A 289 31.38 18.90 -3.66
#